data_0c0ded74d26a28cfaf6769ac4166942a
#
_entry.id   0c0ded74d26a28cfaf6769ac4166942a
#
_cell.length_a   1.000
_cell.length_b   1.000
_cell.length_c   1.000
_cell.angle_alpha   90.00
_cell.angle_beta   90.00
_cell.angle_gamma   90.00
#
_symmetry.space_group_name_H-M   'P 1'
#
loop_
_entity.id
_entity.type
_entity.pdbx_description
1 polymer ?
#
loop_
_entity_poly.entity_id
_entity_poly.type
_entity_poly.pdbx_seq_one_letter_code
_entity_poly.pdbx_strand_id
1 'polypeptide(L)'
;MMAATTFIWLCLKRMYSDRLIDHFQNPRSVGELPPPAITIEVTNPACGDILRMSVRFEGAVVAEARYKTKGCTASIAAGSALAEWLAGKSKRDLRGFQAALVEDLVGGLPAESKHAAVLCASAVQSILKAAP
;
A
#
# COMPACT_ATOMS: atom_id res chain seq x y z
N MET A 1 -16.36 15.86 19.53
CA MET A 1 -15.21 15.12 18.99
C MET A 1 -15.52 13.68 18.68
N MET A 2 -16.03 12.91 19.62
CA MET A 2 -16.37 11.51 19.40
C MET A 2 -17.48 11.31 18.36
N ALA A 3 -18.48 12.22 18.32
CA ALA A 3 -19.57 12.15 17.36
C ALA A 3 -19.08 12.29 15.90
N ALA A 4 -18.15 13.20 15.63
CA ALA A 4 -17.60 13.40 14.30
C ALA A 4 -16.78 12.18 13.83
N THR A 5 -15.97 11.60 14.72
CA THR A 5 -15.21 10.39 14.43
C THR A 5 -16.12 9.20 14.13
N THR A 6 -17.18 9.04 14.92
CA THR A 6 -18.17 7.98 14.74
C THR A 6 -18.90 8.14 13.40
N PHE A 7 -19.25 9.37 13.03
CA PHE A 7 -19.92 9.67 11.77
C PHE A 7 -19.04 9.30 10.57
N ILE A 8 -17.79 9.72 10.59
CA ILE A 8 -16.82 9.43 9.53
C ILE A 8 -16.63 7.92 9.38
N TRP A 9 -16.47 7.21 10.51
CA TRP A 9 -16.29 5.76 10.52
C TRP A 9 -17.52 5.04 9.91
N LEU A 10 -18.72 5.47 10.25
CA LEU A 10 -19.95 4.90 9.69
C LEU A 10 -20.05 5.12 8.17
N CYS A 11 -19.66 6.31 7.69
CA CYS A 11 -19.62 6.59 6.25
C CYS A 11 -18.62 5.68 5.53
N LEU A 12 -17.42 5.51 6.08
CA LEU A 12 -16.40 4.64 5.51
C LEU A 12 -16.86 3.19 5.49
N LYS A 13 -17.54 2.75 6.54
CA LYS A 13 -18.02 1.37 6.68
C LYS A 13 -19.04 0.97 5.61
N ARG A 14 -19.75 1.93 5.04
CA ARG A 14 -20.69 1.69 3.95
C ARG A 14 -20.01 1.43 2.61
N MET A 15 -18.78 1.95 2.44
CA MET A 15 -18.05 1.92 1.18
C MET A 15 -16.92 0.92 1.20
N TYR A 16 -16.31 0.68 2.36
CA TYR A 16 -15.07 -0.08 2.49
C TYR A 16 -15.18 -1.17 3.54
N SER A 17 -14.37 -2.21 3.38
CA SER A 17 -14.25 -3.28 4.37
C SER A 17 -13.67 -2.76 5.69
N ASP A 18 -13.86 -3.53 6.76
CA ASP A 18 -13.28 -3.22 8.06
C ASP A 18 -11.74 -3.23 8.00
N ARG A 19 -11.16 -4.14 7.22
CA ARG A 19 -9.69 -4.21 7.03
C ARG A 19 -9.15 -2.96 6.35
N LEU A 20 -9.84 -2.47 5.33
CA LEU A 20 -9.45 -1.28 4.62
C LEU A 20 -9.51 -0.06 5.55
N ILE A 21 -10.61 0.06 6.28
CA ILE A 21 -10.79 1.16 7.24
C ILE A 21 -9.70 1.14 8.30
N ASP A 22 -9.34 -0.04 8.81
CA ASP A 22 -8.28 -0.19 9.81
C ASP A 22 -6.94 0.28 9.25
N HIS A 23 -6.57 -0.13 8.04
CA HIS A 23 -5.33 0.33 7.41
C HIS A 23 -5.34 1.83 7.16
N PHE A 24 -6.49 2.41 6.84
CA PHE A 24 -6.61 3.85 6.63
C PHE A 24 -6.48 4.64 7.93
N GLN A 25 -7.15 4.19 8.98
CA GLN A 25 -7.14 4.89 10.29
C GLN A 25 -5.87 4.65 11.09
N ASN A 26 -5.26 3.47 10.91
CA ASN A 26 -4.05 3.06 11.62
C ASN A 26 -3.00 2.58 10.60
N PRO A 27 -2.48 3.48 9.76
CA PRO A 27 -1.54 3.08 8.72
C PRO A 27 -0.24 2.53 9.33
N ARG A 28 0.24 1.43 8.73
CA ARG A 28 1.45 0.75 9.18
C ARG A 28 2.63 1.22 8.35
N SER A 29 3.79 1.35 9.03
CA SER A 29 5.06 1.57 8.36
C SER A 29 5.11 2.84 7.49
N VAL A 30 4.51 3.92 7.98
CA VAL A 30 4.56 5.23 7.29
C VAL A 30 5.97 5.81 7.43
N GLY A 31 6.52 6.32 6.34
CA GLY A 31 7.81 7.00 6.34
C GLY A 31 8.66 6.66 5.14
N GLU A 32 9.96 6.93 5.26
CA GLU A 32 10.99 6.58 4.29
C GLU A 32 12.18 5.95 5.00
N LEU A 33 12.93 5.13 4.26
CA LEU A 33 14.17 4.55 4.74
C LEU A 33 15.35 5.23 4.07
N PRO A 34 16.46 5.47 4.80
CA PRO A 34 17.67 6.03 4.21
C PRO A 34 18.39 5.00 3.33
N PRO A 35 19.29 5.45 2.44
CA PRO A 35 20.13 4.51 1.71
C PRO A 35 20.86 3.56 2.69
N PRO A 36 21.09 2.30 2.34
CA PRO A 36 20.99 1.70 1.00
C PRO A 36 19.60 1.20 0.60
N ALA A 37 18.54 1.60 1.30
CA ALA A 37 17.19 1.23 0.91
C ALA A 37 16.84 1.78 -0.47
N ILE A 38 16.02 1.03 -1.19
CA ILE A 38 15.51 1.43 -2.50
C ILE A 38 14.21 2.19 -2.28
N THR A 39 14.11 3.39 -2.84
CA THR A 39 12.87 4.17 -2.80
C THR A 39 12.35 4.34 -4.21
N ILE A 40 11.12 3.91 -4.45
CA ILE A 40 10.44 4.06 -5.74
C ILE A 40 9.21 4.94 -5.58
N GLU A 41 8.78 5.51 -6.66
CA GLU A 41 7.55 6.31 -6.70
C GLU A 41 6.75 5.92 -7.93
N VAL A 42 5.46 5.65 -7.71
CA VAL A 42 4.52 5.36 -8.79
C VAL A 42 3.34 6.31 -8.69
N THR A 43 2.79 6.66 -9.84
CA THR A 43 1.68 7.60 -9.94
C THR A 43 0.59 7.00 -10.81
N ASN A 44 -0.67 7.19 -10.39
CA ASN A 44 -1.80 6.88 -11.24
C ASN A 44 -2.17 8.17 -12.01
N PRO A 45 -1.91 8.23 -13.32
CA PRO A 45 -2.16 9.46 -14.08
C PRO A 45 -3.65 9.82 -14.18
N ALA A 46 -4.54 8.85 -14.01
CA ALA A 46 -5.98 9.10 -14.12
C ALA A 46 -6.53 9.86 -12.91
N CYS A 47 -6.02 9.61 -11.71
CA CYS A 47 -6.52 10.23 -10.49
C CYS A 47 -5.45 11.02 -9.71
N GLY A 48 -4.19 10.97 -10.16
CA GLY A 48 -3.10 11.71 -9.53
C GLY A 48 -2.59 11.13 -8.22
N ASP A 49 -3.03 9.95 -7.84
CA ASP A 49 -2.54 9.27 -6.63
C ASP A 49 -1.05 8.96 -6.79
N ILE A 50 -0.29 9.17 -5.73
CA ILE A 50 1.16 8.94 -5.70
C ILE A 50 1.48 8.01 -4.54
N LEU A 51 2.25 6.96 -4.82
CA LEU A 51 2.74 6.03 -3.81
C LEU A 51 4.26 6.00 -3.86
N ARG A 52 4.90 6.37 -2.74
CA ARG A 52 6.34 6.18 -2.54
C ARG A 52 6.53 4.99 -1.61
N MET A 53 7.39 4.09 -2.01
CA MET A 53 7.69 2.89 -1.21
C MET A 53 9.21 2.77 -1.06
N SER A 54 9.67 2.68 0.18
CA SER A 54 11.07 2.44 0.51
C SER A 54 11.23 1.01 1.00
N VAL A 55 12.16 0.28 0.44
CA VAL A 55 12.37 -1.12 0.77
C VAL A 55 13.85 -1.38 0.99
N ARG A 56 14.17 -2.01 2.11
CA ARG A 56 15.54 -2.45 2.41
C ARG A 56 15.61 -3.97 2.31
N PHE A 57 16.48 -4.45 1.45
CA PHE A 57 16.71 -5.88 1.27
C PHE A 57 17.87 -6.37 2.13
N GLU A 58 17.75 -7.58 2.66
CA GLU A 58 18.86 -8.36 3.21
C GLU A 58 18.96 -9.62 2.36
N GLY A 59 19.96 -9.64 1.45
CA GLY A 59 20.02 -10.69 0.44
C GLY A 59 18.82 -10.62 -0.49
N ALA A 60 18.08 -11.72 -0.61
CA ALA A 60 16.90 -11.80 -1.46
C ALA A 60 15.58 -11.51 -0.73
N VAL A 61 15.64 -11.09 0.54
CA VAL A 61 14.46 -10.90 1.39
C VAL A 61 14.32 -9.44 1.80
N VAL A 62 13.09 -8.95 1.81
CA VAL A 62 12.77 -7.61 2.30
C VAL A 62 12.87 -7.62 3.83
N ALA A 63 13.80 -6.85 4.37
CA ALA A 63 13.98 -6.71 5.81
C ALA A 63 13.03 -5.67 6.40
N GLU A 64 12.80 -4.58 5.68
CA GLU A 64 11.94 -3.49 6.13
C GLU A 64 11.33 -2.76 4.95
N ALA A 65 10.09 -2.28 5.12
CA ALA A 65 9.40 -1.46 4.13
C ALA A 65 8.71 -0.30 4.81
N ARG A 66 8.74 0.87 4.18
CA ARG A 66 8.04 2.08 4.61
C ARG A 66 7.34 2.70 3.42
N TYR A 67 6.26 3.44 3.65
CA TYR A 67 5.54 4.06 2.56
C TYR A 67 5.04 5.45 2.90
N LYS A 68 4.82 6.24 1.85
CA LYS A 68 4.08 7.50 1.89
C LYS A 68 3.15 7.53 0.69
N THR A 69 1.92 7.91 0.92
CA THR A 69 0.90 7.99 -0.14
C THR A 69 0.22 9.34 -0.09
N LYS A 70 -0.01 9.90 -1.27
CA LYS A 70 -0.85 11.06 -1.47
C LYS A 70 -1.97 10.65 -2.41
N GLY A 71 -3.20 10.62 -1.89
CA GLY A 71 -4.33 10.16 -2.68
C GLY A 71 -5.57 9.87 -1.85
N CYS A 72 -6.43 9.00 -2.37
CA CYS A 72 -7.71 8.68 -1.75
C CYS A 72 -7.56 7.70 -0.58
N THR A 73 -8.64 7.51 0.17
CA THR A 73 -8.70 6.57 1.31
C THR A 73 -8.21 5.18 0.92
N ALA A 74 -8.65 4.67 -0.22
CA ALA A 74 -8.26 3.33 -0.69
C ALA A 74 -6.77 3.25 -0.99
N SER A 75 -6.17 4.28 -1.58
CA SER A 75 -4.74 4.31 -1.89
C SER A 75 -3.89 4.33 -0.63
N ILE A 76 -4.30 5.10 0.37
CA ILE A 76 -3.61 5.17 1.66
C ILE A 76 -3.67 3.80 2.36
N ALA A 77 -4.86 3.19 2.41
CA ALA A 77 -5.05 1.88 3.02
C ALA A 77 -4.27 0.79 2.28
N ALA A 78 -4.30 0.82 0.95
CA ALA A 78 -3.58 -0.16 0.13
C ALA A 78 -2.07 -0.04 0.32
N GLY A 79 -1.54 1.18 0.41
CA GLY A 79 -0.12 1.41 0.69
C GLY A 79 0.30 0.83 2.03
N SER A 80 -0.52 1.04 3.06
CA SER A 80 -0.29 0.45 4.38
C SER A 80 -0.27 -1.08 4.33
N ALA A 81 -1.26 -1.67 3.66
CA ALA A 81 -1.35 -3.12 3.53
C ALA A 81 -0.15 -3.69 2.75
N LEU A 82 0.26 -3.01 1.69
CA LEU A 82 1.42 -3.42 0.91
C LEU A 82 2.71 -3.37 1.73
N ALA A 83 2.94 -2.29 2.46
CA ALA A 83 4.14 -2.15 3.28
C ALA A 83 4.21 -3.26 4.33
N GLU A 84 3.08 -3.57 4.97
CA GLU A 84 3.01 -4.66 5.95
C GLU A 84 3.27 -6.02 5.29
N TRP A 85 2.71 -6.25 4.11
CA TRP A 85 2.91 -7.50 3.38
C TRP A 85 4.35 -7.69 2.93
N LEU A 86 5.01 -6.61 2.48
CA LEU A 86 6.37 -6.68 1.93
C LEU A 86 7.40 -7.17 2.94
N ALA A 87 7.26 -6.80 4.20
CA ALA A 87 8.23 -7.16 5.23
C ALA A 87 8.32 -8.69 5.37
N GLY A 88 9.52 -9.22 5.19
CA GLY A 88 9.79 -10.66 5.26
C GLY A 88 9.56 -11.42 3.95
N LYS A 89 9.16 -10.75 2.88
CA LYS A 89 8.94 -11.41 1.58
C LYS A 89 10.22 -11.48 0.77
N SER A 90 10.36 -12.55 -0.01
CA SER A 90 11.50 -12.72 -0.91
C SER A 90 11.22 -12.06 -2.26
N LYS A 91 12.29 -11.84 -3.03
CA LYS A 91 12.13 -11.39 -4.43
C LYS A 91 11.24 -12.33 -5.24
N ARG A 92 11.29 -13.62 -4.94
CA ARG A 92 10.43 -14.62 -5.57
C ARG A 92 8.96 -14.35 -5.28
N ASP A 93 8.63 -14.01 -4.02
CA ASP A 93 7.26 -13.66 -3.63
C ASP A 93 6.80 -12.40 -4.36
N LEU A 94 7.67 -11.42 -4.52
CA LEU A 94 7.36 -10.18 -5.22
C LEU A 94 7.07 -10.41 -6.71
N ARG A 95 7.76 -11.36 -7.34
CA ARG A 95 7.52 -11.70 -8.74
C ARG A 95 6.12 -12.28 -8.97
N GLY A 96 5.56 -12.95 -7.98
CA GLY A 96 4.21 -13.49 -8.03
C GLY A 96 3.12 -12.53 -7.59
N PHE A 97 3.47 -11.29 -7.25
CA PHE A 97 2.51 -10.31 -6.75
C PHE A 97 1.56 -9.86 -7.85
N GLN A 98 0.27 -9.84 -7.52
CA GLN A 98 -0.79 -9.39 -8.42
C GLN A 98 -1.72 -8.40 -7.72
N ALA A 99 -2.38 -7.56 -8.49
CA ALA A 99 -3.33 -6.57 -7.96
C ALA A 99 -4.43 -7.22 -7.12
N ALA A 100 -4.87 -8.43 -7.49
CA ALA A 100 -5.88 -9.18 -6.74
C ALA A 100 -5.47 -9.46 -5.29
N LEU A 101 -4.16 -9.62 -5.05
CA LEU A 101 -3.67 -9.84 -3.69
C LEU A 101 -3.92 -8.62 -2.80
N VAL A 102 -3.79 -7.41 -3.35
CA VAL A 102 -4.07 -6.18 -2.60
C VAL A 102 -5.52 -6.15 -2.18
N GLU A 103 -6.43 -6.54 -3.06
CA GLU A 103 -7.85 -6.60 -2.72
C GLU A 103 -8.11 -7.56 -1.56
N ASP A 104 -7.43 -8.72 -1.57
CA ASP A 104 -7.54 -9.67 -0.46
C ASP A 104 -7.00 -9.09 0.85
N LEU A 105 -5.87 -8.37 0.78
CA LEU A 105 -5.23 -7.78 1.97
C LEU A 105 -6.11 -6.73 2.64
N VAL A 106 -6.89 -6.00 1.87
CA VAL A 106 -7.79 -4.96 2.40
C VAL A 106 -9.26 -5.42 2.48
N GLY A 107 -9.52 -6.71 2.24
CA GLY A 107 -10.87 -7.26 2.34
C GLY A 107 -11.81 -6.85 1.22
N GLY A 108 -11.29 -6.49 0.06
CA GLY A 108 -12.04 -6.06 -1.10
C GLY A 108 -11.97 -4.57 -1.35
N LEU A 109 -12.16 -4.17 -2.62
CA LEU A 109 -12.19 -2.76 -3.03
C LEU A 109 -13.46 -2.49 -3.83
N PRO A 110 -14.12 -1.33 -3.61
CA PRO A 110 -15.18 -0.88 -4.48
C PRO A 110 -14.67 -0.73 -5.92
N ALA A 111 -15.57 -0.82 -6.89
CA ALA A 111 -15.22 -0.71 -8.31
C ALA A 111 -14.43 0.57 -8.62
N GLU A 112 -14.83 1.70 -8.06
CA GLU A 112 -14.18 2.99 -8.25
C GLU A 112 -12.81 3.11 -7.58
N SER A 113 -12.45 2.16 -6.72
CA SER A 113 -11.17 2.15 -5.99
C SER A 113 -10.20 1.08 -6.48
N LYS A 114 -10.53 0.35 -7.53
CA LYS A 114 -9.66 -0.72 -8.08
C LYS A 114 -8.29 -0.21 -8.51
N HIS A 115 -8.19 1.07 -8.87
CA HIS A 115 -6.92 1.69 -9.26
C HIS A 115 -5.88 1.63 -8.13
N ALA A 116 -6.30 1.59 -6.87
CA ALA A 116 -5.37 1.49 -5.74
C ALA A 116 -4.58 0.16 -5.77
N ALA A 117 -5.24 -0.93 -6.15
CA ALA A 117 -4.59 -2.23 -6.29
C ALA A 117 -3.59 -2.23 -7.46
N VAL A 118 -3.95 -1.60 -8.57
CA VAL A 118 -3.08 -1.48 -9.74
C VAL A 118 -1.85 -0.64 -9.40
N LEU A 119 -2.03 0.43 -8.64
CA LEU A 119 -0.93 1.28 -8.18
C LEU A 119 0.07 0.48 -7.34
N CYS A 120 -0.41 -0.35 -6.43
CA CYS A 120 0.44 -1.22 -5.62
C CYS A 120 1.18 -2.26 -6.47
N ALA A 121 0.53 -2.85 -7.45
CA ALA A 121 1.18 -3.80 -8.35
C ALA A 121 2.31 -3.13 -9.14
N SER A 122 2.08 -1.90 -9.60
CA SER A 122 3.12 -1.11 -10.28
C SER A 122 4.30 -0.81 -9.35
N ALA A 123 4.02 -0.52 -8.08
CA ALA A 123 5.06 -0.28 -7.08
C ALA A 123 5.94 -1.52 -6.90
N VAL A 124 5.35 -2.71 -6.79
CA VAL A 124 6.09 -3.96 -6.63
C VAL A 124 6.99 -4.22 -7.84
N GLN A 125 6.47 -4.00 -9.06
CA GLN A 125 7.28 -4.13 -10.27
C GLN A 125 8.45 -3.17 -10.29
N SER A 126 8.24 -1.92 -9.87
CA SER A 126 9.32 -0.93 -9.78
C SER A 126 10.38 -1.33 -8.76
N ILE A 127 9.97 -1.89 -7.63
CA ILE A 127 10.89 -2.40 -6.61
C ILE A 127 11.75 -3.52 -7.21
N LEU A 128 11.15 -4.46 -7.92
CA LEU A 128 11.87 -5.58 -8.55
C LEU A 128 12.90 -5.09 -9.57
N LYS A 129 12.56 -4.08 -10.37
CA LYS A 129 13.48 -3.51 -11.36
C LYS A 129 14.67 -2.80 -10.71
N ALA A 130 14.44 -2.15 -9.56
CA ALA A 130 15.47 -1.42 -8.83
C ALA A 130 16.29 -2.31 -7.89
N ALA A 131 15.82 -3.51 -7.58
CA ALA A 131 16.46 -4.42 -6.65
C ALA A 131 17.80 -4.93 -7.19
N PRO A 132 18.82 -5.06 -6.33
CA PRO A 132 20.12 -5.57 -6.73
C PRO A 132 20.10 -7.05 -7.13
#